data_2f1783907d0ad8214d460973736bec04
#
_entry.id   2f1783907d0ad8214d460973736bec04
#
_cell.length_a   1.000
_cell.length_b   1.000
_cell.length_c   1.000
_cell.angle_alpha   90.00
_cell.angle_beta   90.00
_cell.angle_gamma   90.00
#
_symmetry.space_group_name_H-M   'P 1'
#
loop_
_entity.id
_entity.type
_entity.pdbx_description
1 polymer ?
#
loop_
_entity_poly.entity_id
_entity_poly.type
_entity_poly.pdbx_seq_one_letter_code
_entity_poly.pdbx_strand_id
1 'polypeptide(L)'
;MIIKEASLEVIATRRSQYPIDGKPEFLLVGRSNVGKSSFINSILSRKNLAYTSARPGKTQTLNFYNVNGDFYLIDVPGYGYAAVDKKTQAKFGMMIEEYLEKREELKRVFMLIDFRHKPMEDDLLMYNFLKYYNLPVTVVATKADKVTGSKKEKNLKTILETLDLVVGDDLVVFSSVTKLGVKDVVKKIEGLIEETI
;
A
#
# COMPACT_ATOMS: atom_id res chain seq x y z
N MET A 1 -10.64 -15.54 -4.34
CA MET A 1 -9.84 -15.36 -5.60
C MET A 1 -8.56 -16.20 -5.56
N ILE A 2 -8.21 -16.86 -6.66
CA ILE A 2 -6.93 -17.55 -6.83
C ILE A 2 -6.05 -16.71 -7.77
N ILE A 3 -4.87 -16.34 -7.30
CA ILE A 3 -3.91 -15.58 -8.12
C ILE A 3 -3.08 -16.56 -8.94
N LYS A 4 -3.36 -16.64 -10.24
CA LYS A 4 -2.67 -17.51 -11.21
C LYS A 4 -1.49 -16.80 -11.84
N GLU A 5 -1.67 -15.53 -12.19
CA GLU A 5 -0.69 -14.73 -12.89
C GLU A 5 -0.52 -13.36 -12.21
N ALA A 6 0.71 -12.87 -12.20
CA ALA A 6 1.03 -11.52 -11.78
C ALA A 6 2.33 -11.07 -12.45
N SER A 7 2.33 -9.88 -13.01
CA SER A 7 3.49 -9.31 -13.69
C SER A 7 3.56 -7.80 -13.50
N LEU A 8 4.78 -7.24 -13.46
CA LEU A 8 4.99 -5.80 -13.56
C LEU A 8 4.75 -5.40 -15.02
N GLU A 9 3.64 -4.71 -15.28
CA GLU A 9 3.21 -4.36 -16.64
C GLU A 9 3.60 -2.95 -17.03
N VAL A 10 3.41 -1.98 -16.13
CA VAL A 10 3.70 -0.57 -16.39
C VAL A 10 4.57 0.02 -15.29
N ILE A 11 5.57 0.79 -15.71
CA ILE A 11 6.40 1.65 -14.85
C ILE A 11 6.15 3.08 -15.30
N ALA A 12 5.42 3.86 -14.49
CA ALA A 12 4.96 5.19 -14.85
C ALA A 12 5.60 6.28 -14.00
N THR A 13 5.89 7.41 -14.60
CA THR A 13 6.34 8.66 -13.95
C THR A 13 5.36 9.80 -14.15
N ARG A 14 4.33 9.60 -15.00
CA ARG A 14 3.34 10.62 -15.36
C ARG A 14 2.05 9.98 -15.86
N ARG A 15 0.96 10.71 -15.79
CA ARG A 15 -0.40 10.26 -16.11
C ARG A 15 -0.57 9.61 -17.50
N SER A 16 0.12 10.13 -18.52
CA SER A 16 0.02 9.60 -19.89
C SER A 16 0.53 8.16 -20.05
N GLN A 17 1.18 7.61 -19.02
CA GLN A 17 1.71 6.25 -19.01
C GLN A 17 0.82 5.27 -18.24
N TYR A 18 -0.22 5.76 -17.53
CA TYR A 18 -1.09 4.89 -16.74
C TYR A 18 -1.94 3.99 -17.65
N PRO A 19 -2.28 2.78 -17.19
CA PRO A 19 -3.24 1.93 -17.91
C PRO A 19 -4.57 2.66 -18.16
N ILE A 20 -5.18 2.41 -19.31
CA ILE A 20 -6.46 3.00 -19.73
C ILE A 20 -7.55 1.95 -19.97
N ASP A 21 -7.34 0.74 -19.47
CA ASP A 21 -8.20 -0.41 -19.68
C ASP A 21 -9.36 -0.52 -18.67
N GLY A 22 -9.50 0.47 -17.76
CA GLY A 22 -10.60 0.56 -16.80
C GLY A 22 -10.60 -0.48 -15.67
N LYS A 23 -9.52 -1.25 -15.51
CA LYS A 23 -9.43 -2.25 -14.44
C LYS A 23 -9.35 -1.60 -13.06
N PRO A 24 -9.96 -2.24 -12.02
CA PRO A 24 -9.82 -1.78 -10.65
C PRO A 24 -8.35 -1.66 -10.21
N GLU A 25 -8.05 -0.62 -9.46
CA GLU A 25 -6.72 -0.33 -8.95
C GLU A 25 -6.69 -0.28 -7.43
N PHE A 26 -5.61 -0.80 -6.86
CA PHE A 26 -5.35 -0.83 -5.43
C PHE A 26 -3.96 -0.24 -5.17
N LEU A 27 -3.93 0.94 -4.55
CA LEU A 27 -2.69 1.68 -4.29
C LEU A 27 -2.04 1.20 -2.99
N LEU A 28 -0.73 1.01 -3.00
CA LEU A 28 0.08 0.64 -1.85
C LEU A 28 0.96 1.80 -1.43
N VAL A 29 0.74 2.34 -0.25
CA VAL A 29 1.57 3.39 0.34
C VAL A 29 2.17 2.92 1.66
N GLY A 30 3.29 3.49 2.05
CA GLY A 30 3.93 3.17 3.32
C GLY A 30 5.35 3.73 3.39
N ARG A 31 5.89 3.80 4.61
CA ARG A 31 7.27 4.27 4.81
C ARG A 31 8.28 3.32 4.17
N SER A 32 9.46 3.86 3.88
CA SER A 32 10.59 3.04 3.48
C SER A 32 10.84 1.92 4.48
N ASN A 33 11.09 0.70 3.99
CA ASN A 33 11.35 -0.50 4.79
C ASN A 33 10.18 -0.97 5.69
N VAL A 34 8.97 -0.48 5.48
CA VAL A 34 7.78 -0.95 6.20
C VAL A 34 7.37 -2.38 5.84
N GLY A 35 7.82 -2.88 4.67
CA GLY A 35 7.52 -4.22 4.19
C GLY A 35 6.61 -4.26 2.95
N LYS A 36 6.53 -3.17 2.14
CA LYS A 36 5.67 -3.12 0.94
C LYS A 36 5.99 -4.24 -0.04
N SER A 37 7.23 -4.43 -0.45
CA SER A 37 7.61 -5.50 -1.38
C SER A 37 7.30 -6.89 -0.83
N SER A 38 7.51 -7.11 0.48
CA SER A 38 7.14 -8.37 1.14
C SER A 38 5.63 -8.59 1.16
N PHE A 39 4.85 -7.51 1.34
CA PHE A 39 3.40 -7.54 1.25
C PHE A 39 2.95 -7.93 -0.15
N ILE A 40 3.43 -7.24 -1.19
CA ILE A 40 3.12 -7.54 -2.60
C ILE A 40 3.42 -9.01 -2.92
N ASN A 41 4.63 -9.45 -2.63
CA ASN A 41 5.05 -10.84 -2.89
C ASN A 41 4.18 -11.87 -2.13
N SER A 42 3.72 -11.53 -0.92
CA SER A 42 2.85 -12.40 -0.14
C SER A 42 1.43 -12.47 -0.70
N ILE A 43 0.84 -11.33 -1.05
CA ILE A 43 -0.51 -11.26 -1.64
C ILE A 43 -0.53 -11.98 -2.99
N LEU A 44 0.49 -11.73 -3.82
CA LEU A 44 0.58 -12.32 -5.17
C LEU A 44 1.08 -13.76 -5.17
N SER A 45 1.43 -14.32 -4.00
CA SER A 45 2.02 -15.68 -3.88
C SER A 45 3.23 -15.87 -4.82
N ARG A 46 4.04 -14.84 -4.96
CA ARG A 46 5.24 -14.81 -5.81
C ARG A 46 6.49 -14.54 -4.97
N LYS A 47 7.63 -15.09 -5.43
CA LYS A 47 8.93 -14.78 -4.87
C LYS A 47 9.61 -13.76 -5.78
N ASN A 48 10.09 -12.65 -5.19
CA ASN A 48 10.90 -11.63 -5.87
C ASN A 48 10.22 -10.92 -7.08
N LEU A 49 8.89 -10.88 -7.16
CA LEU A 49 8.21 -10.08 -8.17
C LEU A 49 8.38 -8.58 -7.88
N ALA A 50 8.11 -8.18 -6.64
CA ALA A 50 8.45 -6.86 -6.15
C ALA A 50 9.84 -6.91 -5.50
N TYR A 51 10.78 -6.13 -6.04
CA TYR A 51 12.14 -6.11 -5.50
C TYR A 51 12.22 -5.25 -4.25
N THR A 52 12.83 -5.81 -3.21
CA THR A 52 13.22 -5.09 -1.99
C THR A 52 14.47 -4.24 -2.27
N SER A 53 14.44 -3.33 -3.24
CA SER A 53 15.61 -2.50 -3.52
C SER A 53 15.67 -1.31 -2.57
N ALA A 54 16.41 -1.47 -1.51
CA ALA A 54 16.75 -0.42 -0.55
C ALA A 54 17.85 0.53 -1.08
N ARG A 55 17.86 0.90 -2.36
CA ARG A 55 18.78 1.93 -2.86
C ARG A 55 18.02 3.24 -3.00
N PRO A 56 18.28 4.22 -2.11
CA PRO A 56 17.78 5.58 -2.25
C PRO A 56 18.33 6.22 -3.54
N GLY A 57 17.54 7.07 -4.19
CA GLY A 57 18.00 7.87 -5.33
C GLY A 57 17.73 7.28 -6.71
N LYS A 58 17.03 6.16 -6.85
CA LYS A 58 16.47 5.74 -8.14
C LYS A 58 15.24 6.57 -8.48
N THR A 59 14.99 6.75 -9.78
CA THR A 59 13.80 7.42 -10.32
C THR A 59 12.55 6.88 -9.62
N GLN A 60 11.80 7.79 -9.03
CA GLN A 60 10.56 7.45 -8.34
C GLN A 60 9.50 7.16 -9.40
N THR A 61 8.91 5.96 -9.35
CA THR A 61 7.94 5.47 -10.32
C THR A 61 6.74 4.86 -9.62
N LEU A 62 5.59 4.92 -10.27
CA LEU A 62 4.43 4.09 -9.97
C LEU A 62 4.58 2.77 -10.72
N ASN A 63 4.59 1.67 -9.99
CA ASN A 63 4.75 0.34 -10.58
C ASN A 63 3.40 -0.38 -10.56
N PHE A 64 2.84 -0.61 -11.75
CA PHE A 64 1.56 -1.28 -11.92
C PHE A 64 1.78 -2.78 -12.13
N TYR A 65 1.39 -3.57 -11.15
CA TYR A 65 1.39 -5.02 -11.21
C TYR A 65 0.02 -5.51 -11.68
N ASN A 66 -0.06 -6.03 -12.88
CA ASN A 66 -1.26 -6.69 -13.39
C ASN A 66 -1.43 -8.05 -12.70
N VAL A 67 -2.62 -8.32 -12.21
CA VAL A 67 -2.95 -9.55 -11.50
C VAL A 67 -4.12 -10.23 -12.19
N ASN A 68 -3.89 -11.44 -12.68
CA ASN A 68 -4.85 -12.27 -13.44
C ASN A 68 -5.46 -11.60 -14.69
N GLY A 69 -5.00 -10.43 -15.10
CA GLY A 69 -5.71 -9.60 -16.07
C GLY A 69 -6.95 -8.88 -15.51
N ASP A 70 -7.23 -9.00 -14.21
CA ASP A 70 -8.47 -8.53 -13.57
C ASP A 70 -8.32 -7.16 -12.90
N PHE A 71 -7.16 -6.87 -12.32
CA PHE A 71 -6.90 -5.64 -11.56
C PHE A 71 -5.40 -5.29 -11.48
N TYR A 72 -5.10 -4.09 -10.98
CA TYR A 72 -3.74 -3.65 -10.70
C TYR A 72 -3.48 -3.46 -9.20
N LEU A 73 -2.33 -3.97 -8.73
CA LEU A 73 -1.69 -3.46 -7.52
C LEU A 73 -0.66 -2.42 -7.93
N ILE A 74 -0.70 -1.25 -7.28
CA ILE A 74 0.20 -0.15 -7.63
C ILE A 74 1.13 0.12 -6.47
N ASP A 75 2.42 -0.12 -6.69
CA ASP A 75 3.47 0.17 -5.71
C ASP A 75 4.08 1.54 -5.98
N VAL A 76 4.12 2.37 -4.95
CA VAL A 76 4.75 3.68 -4.99
C VAL A 76 6.00 3.69 -4.12
N PRO A 77 6.96 4.61 -4.34
CA PRO A 77 8.11 4.75 -3.47
C PRO A 77 7.72 4.96 -2.01
N GLY A 78 8.51 4.40 -1.08
CA GLY A 78 8.26 4.60 0.34
C GLY A 78 8.56 6.05 0.77
N TYR A 79 7.70 6.63 1.61
CA TYR A 79 7.92 7.94 2.22
C TYR A 79 8.78 7.85 3.49
N GLY A 80 9.10 9.01 4.10
CA GLY A 80 9.78 9.09 5.41
C GLY A 80 11.24 8.65 5.41
N TYR A 81 11.93 8.73 4.26
CA TYR A 81 13.35 8.45 4.19
C TYR A 81 14.16 9.73 4.40
N ALA A 82 14.84 9.83 5.55
CA ALA A 82 15.58 11.05 5.97
C ALA A 82 16.73 11.47 5.03
N ALA A 83 17.24 10.56 4.20
CA ALA A 83 18.33 10.83 3.27
C ALA A 83 17.85 11.31 1.88
N VAL A 84 16.55 11.52 1.68
CA VAL A 84 16.00 12.04 0.42
C VAL A 84 15.92 13.55 0.51
N ASP A 85 16.49 14.24 -0.49
CA ASP A 85 16.47 15.69 -0.55
C ASP A 85 15.03 16.25 -0.75
N LYS A 86 14.83 17.51 -0.34
CA LYS A 86 13.51 18.18 -0.43
C LYS A 86 12.92 18.22 -1.84
N LYS A 87 13.76 18.30 -2.87
CA LYS A 87 13.32 18.30 -4.27
C LYS A 87 12.74 16.96 -4.68
N THR A 88 13.35 15.88 -4.24
CA THR A 88 12.87 14.50 -4.48
C THR A 88 11.58 14.21 -3.71
N GLN A 89 11.47 14.72 -2.47
CA GLN A 89 10.23 14.63 -1.68
C GLN A 89 9.07 15.38 -2.37
N ALA A 90 9.32 16.59 -2.86
CA ALA A 90 8.33 17.39 -3.59
C ALA A 90 7.87 16.69 -4.88
N LYS A 91 8.79 16.10 -5.65
CA LYS A 91 8.46 15.31 -6.86
C LYS A 91 7.58 14.11 -6.53
N PHE A 92 7.87 13.42 -5.43
CA PHE A 92 7.05 12.32 -4.95
C PHE A 92 5.63 12.78 -4.62
N GLY A 93 5.49 13.88 -3.87
CA GLY A 93 4.18 14.47 -3.56
C GLY A 93 3.39 14.78 -4.82
N MET A 94 3.99 15.49 -5.78
CA MET A 94 3.34 15.82 -7.05
C MET A 94 2.92 14.58 -7.86
N MET A 95 3.74 13.54 -7.89
CA MET A 95 3.43 12.29 -8.61
C MET A 95 2.23 11.57 -7.98
N ILE A 96 2.17 11.52 -6.65
CA ILE A 96 1.02 10.93 -5.94
C ILE A 96 -0.23 11.77 -6.14
N GLU A 97 -0.14 13.09 -6.04
CA GLU A 97 -1.28 13.99 -6.31
C GLU A 97 -1.81 13.79 -7.72
N GLU A 98 -0.95 13.80 -8.74
CA GLU A 98 -1.35 13.56 -10.13
C GLU A 98 -2.08 12.22 -10.30
N TYR A 99 -1.62 11.17 -9.59
CA TYR A 99 -2.28 9.86 -9.64
C TYR A 99 -3.64 9.89 -8.93
N LEU A 100 -3.74 10.50 -7.75
CA LEU A 100 -4.97 10.55 -6.97
C LEU A 100 -6.05 11.43 -7.61
N GLU A 101 -5.65 12.47 -8.34
CA GLU A 101 -6.59 13.33 -9.05
C GLU A 101 -7.34 12.56 -10.15
N LYS A 102 -8.66 12.43 -9.99
CA LYS A 102 -9.57 11.88 -11.00
C LYS A 102 -9.22 10.45 -11.46
N ARG A 103 -8.65 9.62 -10.58
CA ARG A 103 -8.42 8.21 -10.88
C ARG A 103 -9.62 7.35 -10.44
N GLU A 104 -10.61 7.22 -11.32
CA GLU A 104 -11.87 6.50 -11.04
C GLU A 104 -11.67 5.00 -10.84
N GLU A 105 -10.60 4.44 -11.42
CA GLU A 105 -10.19 3.05 -11.27
C GLU A 105 -9.69 2.71 -9.87
N LEU A 106 -9.22 3.71 -9.10
CA LEU A 106 -8.72 3.52 -7.74
C LEU A 106 -9.87 3.18 -6.78
N LYS A 107 -9.89 1.94 -6.28
CA LYS A 107 -10.98 1.44 -5.41
C LYS A 107 -10.61 1.52 -3.93
N ARG A 108 -9.35 1.35 -3.57
CA ARG A 108 -8.88 1.38 -2.18
C ARG A 108 -7.37 1.62 -2.08
N VAL A 109 -6.98 2.25 -1.00
CA VAL A 109 -5.57 2.39 -0.62
C VAL A 109 -5.24 1.43 0.52
N PHE A 110 -4.20 0.63 0.36
CA PHE A 110 -3.58 -0.14 1.44
C PHE A 110 -2.41 0.66 1.99
N MET A 111 -2.58 1.18 3.20
CA MET A 111 -1.55 1.96 3.88
C MET A 111 -0.80 1.07 4.87
N LEU A 112 0.46 0.78 4.56
CA LEU A 112 1.29 -0.10 5.37
C LEU A 112 2.00 0.69 6.48
N ILE A 113 1.87 0.18 7.70
CA ILE A 113 2.56 0.69 8.89
C ILE A 113 3.26 -0.46 9.61
N ASP A 114 4.27 -0.15 10.43
CA ASP A 114 5.00 -1.15 11.20
C ASP A 114 4.27 -1.44 12.52
N PHE A 115 3.75 -2.65 12.69
CA PHE A 115 2.99 -3.06 13.88
C PHE A 115 3.79 -2.99 15.19
N ARG A 116 5.12 -2.96 15.11
CA ARG A 116 6.00 -2.92 16.28
C ARG A 116 5.99 -1.58 17.00
N HIS A 117 5.58 -0.52 16.32
CA HIS A 117 5.73 0.87 16.76
C HIS A 117 4.41 1.65 16.69
N LYS A 118 4.33 2.72 17.48
CA LYS A 118 3.30 3.74 17.30
C LYS A 118 3.47 4.37 15.90
N PRO A 119 2.37 4.67 15.16
CA PRO A 119 2.47 5.41 13.91
C PRO A 119 3.25 6.72 14.09
N MET A 120 4.12 7.01 13.14
CA MET A 120 4.95 8.20 13.16
C MET A 120 4.21 9.38 12.50
N GLU A 121 4.77 10.57 12.62
CA GLU A 121 4.20 11.80 12.05
C GLU A 121 3.95 11.66 10.54
N ASP A 122 4.91 11.09 9.80
CA ASP A 122 4.75 10.84 8.37
C ASP A 122 3.58 9.90 8.04
N ASP A 123 3.28 8.93 8.92
CA ASP A 123 2.13 8.03 8.75
C ASP A 123 0.81 8.81 8.94
N LEU A 124 0.74 9.66 9.95
CA LEU A 124 -0.41 10.55 10.18
C LEU A 124 -0.63 11.52 9.02
N LEU A 125 0.46 12.14 8.54
CA LEU A 125 0.41 13.04 7.38
C LEU A 125 -0.12 12.32 6.14
N MET A 126 0.37 11.10 5.86
CA MET A 126 -0.09 10.30 4.73
C MET A 126 -1.56 9.92 4.90
N TYR A 127 -1.98 9.45 6.08
CA TYR A 127 -3.37 9.09 6.31
C TYR A 127 -4.30 10.30 6.09
N ASN A 128 -3.97 11.46 6.67
CA ASN A 128 -4.75 12.69 6.49
C ASN A 128 -4.78 13.16 5.03
N PHE A 129 -3.66 13.01 4.31
CA PHE A 129 -3.59 13.30 2.89
C PHE A 129 -4.55 12.42 2.08
N LEU A 130 -4.59 11.12 2.34
CA LEU A 130 -5.55 10.20 1.71
C LEU A 130 -7.01 10.56 2.04
N LYS A 131 -7.28 11.02 3.26
CA LYS A 131 -8.63 11.48 3.66
C LYS A 131 -9.04 12.78 2.99
N TYR A 132 -8.09 13.67 2.72
CA TYR A 132 -8.35 14.88 1.93
C TYR A 132 -8.90 14.55 0.53
N TYR A 133 -8.45 13.45 -0.07
CA TYR A 133 -8.97 12.92 -1.34
C TYR A 133 -10.18 11.99 -1.18
N ASN A 134 -10.74 11.86 0.01
CA ASN A 134 -11.89 10.98 0.32
C ASN A 134 -11.68 9.51 -0.10
N LEU A 135 -10.46 9.02 -0.09
CA LEU A 135 -10.13 7.67 -0.51
C LEU A 135 -10.40 6.66 0.62
N PRO A 136 -11.05 5.52 0.34
CA PRO A 136 -11.19 4.45 1.31
C PRO A 136 -9.82 3.81 1.60
N VAL A 137 -9.49 3.65 2.88
CA VAL A 137 -8.19 3.15 3.33
C VAL A 137 -8.35 1.86 4.13
N THR A 138 -7.49 0.88 3.86
CA THR A 138 -7.21 -0.24 4.76
C THR A 138 -5.79 -0.09 5.30
N VAL A 139 -5.66 0.11 6.59
CA VAL A 139 -4.36 0.12 7.26
C VAL A 139 -3.87 -1.32 7.39
N VAL A 140 -2.65 -1.59 6.95
CA VAL A 140 -2.02 -2.91 7.05
C VAL A 140 -0.87 -2.81 8.05
N ALA A 141 -1.08 -3.36 9.25
CA ALA A 141 -0.08 -3.38 10.31
C ALA A 141 0.89 -4.56 10.10
N THR A 142 2.02 -4.29 9.47
CA THR A 142 3.00 -5.30 9.02
C THR A 142 3.92 -5.79 10.15
N LYS A 143 4.66 -6.88 9.89
CA LYS A 143 5.65 -7.46 10.82
C LYS A 143 5.05 -7.96 12.14
N ALA A 144 3.82 -8.43 12.12
CA ALA A 144 3.13 -8.93 13.31
C ALA A 144 3.83 -10.15 13.95
N ASP A 145 4.63 -10.89 13.19
CA ASP A 145 5.49 -11.98 13.68
C ASP A 145 6.58 -11.50 14.65
N LYS A 146 6.92 -10.22 14.62
CA LYS A 146 7.91 -9.58 15.51
C LYS A 146 7.31 -9.06 16.82
N VAL A 147 5.99 -9.16 17.00
CA VAL A 147 5.29 -8.69 18.20
C VAL A 147 4.80 -9.86 19.01
N THR A 148 5.22 -9.95 20.28
CA THR A 148 4.79 -11.01 21.21
C THR A 148 3.33 -10.82 21.66
N GLY A 149 2.65 -11.91 22.06
CA GLY A 149 1.22 -11.96 22.32
C GLY A 149 0.67 -10.82 23.20
N SER A 150 1.27 -10.58 24.37
CA SER A 150 0.84 -9.53 25.30
C SER A 150 0.98 -8.09 24.76
N LYS A 151 1.86 -7.86 23.79
CA LYS A 151 2.06 -6.54 23.17
C LYS A 151 1.13 -6.30 21.99
N LYS A 152 0.55 -7.33 21.40
CA LYS A 152 -0.31 -7.20 20.20
C LYS A 152 -1.52 -6.31 20.44
N GLU A 153 -2.27 -6.55 21.52
CA GLU A 153 -3.44 -5.75 21.86
C GLU A 153 -3.08 -4.30 22.15
N LYS A 154 -1.98 -4.09 22.91
CA LYS A 154 -1.48 -2.74 23.21
C LYS A 154 -1.10 -2.00 21.94
N ASN A 155 -0.35 -2.63 21.05
CA ASN A 155 0.09 -2.00 19.80
C ASN A 155 -1.09 -1.71 18.87
N LEU A 156 -2.04 -2.65 18.77
CA LEU A 156 -3.25 -2.44 17.98
C LEU A 156 -4.05 -1.24 18.50
N LYS A 157 -4.29 -1.18 19.80
CA LYS A 157 -4.98 -0.05 20.44
C LYS A 157 -4.25 1.27 20.19
N THR A 158 -2.93 1.31 20.38
CA THR A 158 -2.10 2.49 20.12
C THR A 158 -2.21 2.97 18.66
N ILE A 159 -2.22 2.05 17.69
CA ILE A 159 -2.36 2.38 16.27
C ILE A 159 -3.72 3.00 16.00
N LEU A 160 -4.80 2.35 16.46
CA LEU A 160 -6.17 2.82 16.25
C LEU A 160 -6.40 4.20 16.88
N GLU A 161 -5.94 4.41 18.12
CA GLU A 161 -6.04 5.69 18.81
C GLU A 161 -5.20 6.79 18.15
N THR A 162 -4.06 6.43 17.53
CA THR A 162 -3.17 7.41 16.92
C THR A 162 -3.66 7.84 15.54
N LEU A 163 -4.16 6.90 14.71
CA LEU A 163 -4.64 7.20 13.36
C LEU A 163 -6.08 7.73 13.35
N ASP A 164 -6.89 7.39 14.37
CA ASP A 164 -8.30 7.80 14.48
C ASP A 164 -9.06 7.53 13.17
N LEU A 165 -9.16 6.24 12.81
CA LEU A 165 -9.71 5.82 11.52
C LEU A 165 -11.15 6.31 11.34
N VAL A 166 -11.42 6.93 10.20
CA VAL A 166 -12.79 7.38 9.86
C VAL A 166 -13.67 6.19 9.47
N VAL A 167 -14.98 6.40 9.51
CA VAL A 167 -15.97 5.39 9.14
C VAL A 167 -15.74 4.90 7.69
N GLY A 168 -15.71 3.60 7.48
CA GLY A 168 -15.42 2.96 6.19
C GLY A 168 -13.97 2.56 5.99
N ASP A 169 -13.06 3.07 6.83
CA ASP A 169 -11.68 2.59 6.89
C ASP A 169 -11.56 1.44 7.89
N ASP A 170 -10.58 0.59 7.71
CA ASP A 170 -10.34 -0.56 8.58
C ASP A 170 -8.84 -0.89 8.72
N LEU A 171 -8.55 -1.89 9.55
CA LEU A 171 -7.18 -2.32 9.82
C LEU A 171 -7.06 -3.85 9.73
N VAL A 172 -5.99 -4.30 9.10
CA VAL A 172 -5.59 -5.71 9.02
C VAL A 172 -4.20 -5.88 9.65
N VAL A 173 -4.08 -6.78 10.62
CA VAL A 173 -2.79 -7.20 11.18
C VAL A 173 -2.15 -8.20 10.22
N PHE A 174 -0.89 -7.96 9.83
CA PHE A 174 -0.27 -8.67 8.73
C PHE A 174 1.15 -9.17 9.06
N SER A 175 1.47 -10.37 8.56
CA SER A 175 2.82 -10.92 8.53
C SER A 175 3.09 -11.65 7.22
N SER A 176 4.09 -11.22 6.49
CA SER A 176 4.58 -11.94 5.29
C SER A 176 5.23 -13.28 5.63
N VAL A 177 5.73 -13.44 6.85
CA VAL A 177 6.39 -14.66 7.34
C VAL A 177 5.38 -15.73 7.69
N THR A 178 4.40 -15.41 8.56
CA THR A 178 3.39 -16.36 9.02
C THR A 178 2.15 -16.43 8.13
N LYS A 179 2.07 -15.55 7.11
CA LYS A 179 0.90 -15.39 6.23
C LYS A 179 -0.38 -14.92 6.92
N LEU A 180 -0.26 -14.41 8.16
CA LEU A 180 -1.35 -13.76 8.86
C LEU A 180 -1.87 -12.56 8.03
N GLY A 181 -3.18 -12.42 7.90
CA GLY A 181 -3.84 -11.32 7.20
C GLY A 181 -3.82 -11.41 5.66
N VAL A 182 -3.05 -12.33 5.05
CA VAL A 182 -3.01 -12.48 3.58
C VAL A 182 -4.39 -12.79 3.01
N LYS A 183 -5.10 -13.76 3.60
CA LYS A 183 -6.45 -14.14 3.16
C LYS A 183 -7.45 -13.00 3.31
N ASP A 184 -7.33 -12.20 4.37
CA ASP A 184 -8.25 -11.09 4.65
C ASP A 184 -8.09 -9.98 3.61
N VAL A 185 -6.85 -9.64 3.26
CA VAL A 185 -6.55 -8.66 2.19
C VAL A 185 -7.05 -9.17 0.83
N VAL A 186 -6.78 -10.44 0.48
CA VAL A 186 -7.23 -11.04 -0.80
C VAL A 186 -8.75 -11.05 -0.92
N LYS A 187 -9.47 -11.43 0.15
CA LYS A 187 -10.94 -11.39 0.18
C LYS A 187 -11.48 -9.97 0.03
N LYS A 188 -10.83 -8.99 0.65
CA LYS A 188 -11.21 -7.58 0.53
C LYS A 188 -11.06 -7.08 -0.91
N ILE A 189 -9.95 -7.38 -1.56
CA ILE A 189 -9.74 -7.07 -2.98
C ILE A 189 -10.80 -7.73 -3.85
N GLU A 190 -11.06 -9.03 -3.64
CA GLU A 190 -12.07 -9.80 -4.36
C GLU A 190 -13.46 -9.16 -4.27
N GLY A 191 -13.91 -8.83 -3.04
CA GLY A 191 -15.20 -8.18 -2.83
C GLY A 191 -15.32 -6.82 -3.55
N LEU A 192 -14.26 -6.00 -3.51
CA LEU A 192 -14.24 -4.69 -4.17
C LEU A 192 -14.22 -4.79 -5.70
N ILE A 193 -13.65 -5.86 -6.27
CA ILE A 193 -13.72 -6.13 -7.71
C ILE A 193 -15.14 -6.51 -8.09
N GLU A 194 -15.79 -7.41 -7.31
CA GLU A 194 -17.18 -7.87 -7.57
C GLU A 194 -18.20 -6.72 -7.52
N GLU A 195 -18.02 -5.75 -6.62
CA GLU A 195 -18.87 -4.55 -6.53
C GLU A 195 -18.73 -3.60 -7.73
N THR A 196 -17.69 -3.79 -8.56
CA THR A 196 -17.38 -2.91 -9.69
C THR A 196 -17.96 -3.43 -11.02
N ILE A 197 -18.37 -4.72 -11.05
CA ILE A 197 -18.99 -5.39 -12.20
C ILE A 197 -20.50 -5.22 -12.15
#